data_6ddaf32b24c77df370c065678054040f
#
_entry.id   6ddaf32b24c77df370c065678054040f
#
_cell.length_a   1.000
_cell.length_b   1.000
_cell.length_c   1.000
_cell.angle_alpha   90.00
_cell.angle_beta   90.00
_cell.angle_gamma   90.00
#
_symmetry.space_group_name_H-M   'P 1'
#
loop_
_entity.id
_entity.type
_entity.pdbx_description
1 polymer ?
#
loop_
_entity_poly.entity_id
_entity_poly.type
_entity_poly.pdbx_seq_one_letter_code
_entity_poly.pdbx_strand_id
1 'polypeptide(L)'
;LHSLDELDAPGRVLSLSAQDFARVNPNTGAAPIFRNQRDADITLRLYQRHPVLVRHGGESASLGTQPDQTVWPVKYQRMFDMTNDSHLFLKATELEQQGWARAPLNRWEKAGAQAVPLYEGKMVQMFDHRAADVVVNVGNLKRAAQQEALSQVEKASPERYPAPQYWVMEEGVRPTWEGEWCIAYKSVTAPSNMRTMIAAIVPQCGVGNSMAMLLPKPGHEDSYPRWAALLLANLSSMAFDFALRQKVQGQNLNWFIVEQAAVIAPE
;
A
#
# COMPACT_ATOMS: atom_id res chain seq x y z
N LEU A 1 -11.89 25.47 14.18
CA LEU A 1 -12.63 26.66 14.67
C LEU A 1 -12.90 26.48 16.15
N HIS A 2 -12.59 27.51 16.97
CA HIS A 2 -12.83 27.51 18.41
C HIS A 2 -14.03 28.43 18.79
N SER A 3 -14.45 29.30 17.88
CA SER A 3 -15.63 30.15 18.03
C SER A 3 -16.31 30.40 16.69
N LEU A 4 -17.56 30.88 16.72
CA LEU A 4 -18.31 31.26 15.51
C LEU A 4 -17.72 32.48 14.80
N ASP A 5 -17.07 33.37 15.54
CA ASP A 5 -16.44 34.58 14.98
C ASP A 5 -15.26 34.20 14.02
N GLU A 6 -14.69 33.00 14.15
CA GLU A 6 -13.67 32.52 13.26
C GLU A 6 -14.19 32.15 11.85
N LEU A 7 -15.50 32.01 11.67
CA LEU A 7 -16.10 31.76 10.36
C LEU A 7 -15.92 32.94 9.40
N ASP A 8 -15.84 34.14 9.92
CA ASP A 8 -15.68 35.38 9.15
C ASP A 8 -14.20 35.78 9.01
N ALA A 9 -13.29 35.06 9.68
CA ALA A 9 -11.86 35.34 9.62
C ALA A 9 -11.25 34.94 8.25
N PRO A 10 -10.53 35.84 7.57
CA PRO A 10 -9.91 35.55 6.28
C PRO A 10 -9.01 34.30 6.32
N GLY A 11 -9.21 33.37 5.38
CA GLY A 11 -8.42 32.14 5.27
C GLY A 11 -8.73 31.04 6.29
N ARG A 12 -9.75 31.22 7.15
CA ARG A 12 -10.22 30.19 8.10
C ARG A 12 -11.32 29.31 7.52
N VAL A 13 -12.06 29.80 6.54
CA VAL A 13 -13.15 29.11 5.87
C VAL A 13 -12.76 28.82 4.42
N LEU A 14 -12.94 27.58 4.02
CA LEU A 14 -12.74 27.13 2.65
C LEU A 14 -14.10 26.76 2.07
N SER A 15 -14.43 27.33 0.92
CA SER A 15 -15.65 27.00 0.19
C SER A 15 -15.34 25.98 -0.92
N LEU A 16 -16.06 24.88 -0.92
CA LEU A 16 -15.99 23.84 -1.95
C LEU A 16 -17.36 23.68 -2.59
N SER A 17 -17.40 23.58 -3.90
CA SER A 17 -18.62 23.28 -4.64
C SER A 17 -18.96 21.77 -4.56
N ALA A 18 -20.23 21.42 -4.80
CA ALA A 18 -20.63 20.02 -4.94
C ALA A 18 -19.83 19.29 -6.04
N GLN A 19 -19.43 20.02 -7.09
CA GLN A 19 -18.61 19.45 -8.17
C GLN A 19 -17.18 19.15 -7.69
N ASP A 20 -16.62 19.93 -6.77
CA ASP A 20 -15.29 19.66 -6.20
C ASP A 20 -15.31 18.39 -5.34
N PHE A 21 -16.35 18.18 -4.53
CA PHE A 21 -16.56 16.93 -3.81
C PHE A 21 -16.64 15.72 -4.75
N ALA A 22 -17.49 15.81 -5.78
CA ALA A 22 -17.66 14.75 -6.76
C ALA A 22 -16.38 14.44 -7.56
N ARG A 23 -15.49 15.42 -7.70
CA ARG A 23 -14.18 15.23 -8.33
C ARG A 23 -13.16 14.57 -7.42
N VAL A 24 -13.01 15.10 -6.21
CA VAL A 24 -11.98 14.67 -5.27
C VAL A 24 -12.32 13.32 -4.67
N ASN A 25 -13.57 13.09 -4.29
CA ASN A 25 -14.03 11.86 -3.65
C ASN A 25 -15.28 11.30 -4.36
N PRO A 26 -15.16 10.87 -5.64
CA PRO A 26 -16.31 10.47 -6.44
C PRO A 26 -17.07 9.24 -5.90
N ASN A 27 -16.38 8.36 -5.18
CA ASN A 27 -16.95 7.10 -4.68
C ASN A 27 -17.63 7.27 -3.32
N THR A 28 -17.15 8.22 -2.49
CA THR A 28 -17.63 8.36 -1.10
C THR A 28 -18.33 9.69 -0.84
N GLY A 29 -18.12 10.71 -1.66
CA GLY A 29 -18.61 12.07 -1.40
C GLY A 29 -18.05 12.72 -0.13
N ALA A 30 -17.02 12.11 0.50
CA ALA A 30 -16.41 12.60 1.73
C ALA A 30 -15.69 13.94 1.52
N ALA A 31 -15.76 14.84 2.52
CA ALA A 31 -15.05 16.11 2.48
C ALA A 31 -13.54 15.87 2.62
N PRO A 32 -12.69 16.39 1.72
CA PRO A 32 -11.26 16.44 1.94
C PRO A 32 -10.92 17.46 3.03
N ILE A 33 -9.80 17.23 3.74
CA ILE A 33 -9.33 18.15 4.76
C ILE A 33 -8.17 18.96 4.21
N PHE A 34 -8.38 20.26 4.08
CA PHE A 34 -7.34 21.19 3.67
C PHE A 34 -6.87 22.04 4.85
N ARG A 35 -5.57 22.30 4.95
CA ARG A 35 -4.99 23.14 5.98
C ARG A 35 -5.14 24.64 5.66
N ASN A 36 -5.17 24.96 4.37
CA ASN A 36 -5.28 26.33 3.87
C ASN A 36 -5.82 26.33 2.42
N GLN A 37 -6.12 27.51 1.90
CA GLN A 37 -6.65 27.69 0.55
C GLN A 37 -5.68 27.16 -0.53
N ARG A 38 -4.37 27.33 -0.35
CA ARG A 38 -3.36 26.88 -1.32
C ARG A 38 -3.36 25.35 -1.46
N ASP A 39 -3.52 24.61 -0.36
CA ASP A 39 -3.62 23.16 -0.38
C ASP A 39 -4.87 22.71 -1.16
N ALA A 40 -6.00 23.41 -0.94
CA ALA A 40 -7.22 23.16 -1.69
C ALA A 40 -7.03 23.41 -3.20
N ASP A 41 -6.49 24.57 -3.56
CA ASP A 41 -6.29 24.96 -4.96
C ASP A 41 -5.38 24.00 -5.70
N ILE A 42 -4.26 23.57 -5.08
CA ILE A 42 -3.34 22.60 -5.69
C ILE A 42 -4.05 21.26 -5.87
N THR A 43 -4.73 20.77 -4.83
CA THR A 43 -5.44 19.49 -4.90
C THR A 43 -6.52 19.52 -5.97
N LEU A 44 -7.37 20.54 -5.98
CA LEU A 44 -8.43 20.68 -6.99
C LEU A 44 -7.87 20.72 -8.43
N ARG A 45 -6.75 21.41 -8.65
CA ARG A 45 -6.09 21.43 -9.97
C ARG A 45 -5.58 20.05 -10.40
N LEU A 46 -5.05 19.24 -9.45
CA LEU A 46 -4.63 17.87 -9.75
C LEU A 46 -5.83 17.02 -10.18
N TYR A 47 -6.94 17.08 -9.44
CA TYR A 47 -8.16 16.34 -9.77
C TYR A 47 -8.94 16.88 -10.99
N GLN A 48 -8.68 18.12 -11.42
CA GLN A 48 -9.18 18.64 -12.68
C GLN A 48 -8.45 18.06 -13.90
N ARG A 49 -7.16 17.72 -13.74
CA ARG A 49 -6.27 17.26 -14.83
C ARG A 49 -6.15 15.76 -14.91
N HIS A 50 -6.31 15.07 -13.78
CA HIS A 50 -6.04 13.65 -13.67
C HIS A 50 -7.25 12.90 -13.09
N PRO A 51 -7.61 11.75 -13.69
CA PRO A 51 -8.68 10.90 -13.16
C PRO A 51 -8.28 10.26 -11.84
N VAL A 52 -9.27 9.79 -11.07
CA VAL A 52 -9.02 8.91 -9.91
C VAL A 52 -8.66 7.51 -10.38
N LEU A 53 -7.88 6.79 -9.57
CA LEU A 53 -7.41 5.42 -9.91
C LEU A 53 -8.55 4.47 -10.22
N VAL A 54 -9.61 4.48 -9.38
CA VAL A 54 -10.85 3.72 -9.61
C VAL A 54 -12.05 4.62 -9.32
N ARG A 55 -12.96 4.69 -10.26
CA ARG A 55 -14.27 5.32 -10.10
C ARG A 55 -15.34 4.23 -10.15
N HIS A 56 -16.10 4.09 -9.06
CA HIS A 56 -17.19 3.13 -9.01
C HIS A 56 -18.31 3.50 -9.98
N GLY A 57 -18.81 2.51 -10.67
CA GLY A 57 -20.04 2.61 -11.44
C GLY A 57 -21.22 2.77 -10.51
N GLY A 58 -22.25 3.43 -10.99
CA GLY A 58 -23.51 3.64 -10.24
C GLY A 58 -24.69 3.04 -11.00
N GLU A 59 -25.82 2.89 -10.32
CA GLU A 59 -27.10 2.64 -10.97
C GLU A 59 -27.60 3.92 -11.64
N SER A 60 -27.77 3.88 -12.95
CA SER A 60 -28.42 4.94 -13.70
C SER A 60 -29.82 4.48 -14.10
N ALA A 61 -30.82 5.29 -13.83
CA ALA A 61 -32.22 5.02 -14.18
C ALA A 61 -32.44 4.76 -15.69
N SER A 62 -31.53 5.27 -16.53
CA SER A 62 -31.61 5.14 -18.00
C SER A 62 -30.66 4.12 -18.62
N LEU A 63 -29.54 3.75 -17.91
CA LEU A 63 -28.47 2.94 -18.48
C LEU A 63 -28.15 1.67 -17.66
N GLY A 64 -28.91 1.39 -16.59
CA GLY A 64 -28.63 0.26 -15.68
C GLY A 64 -27.35 0.44 -14.88
N THR A 65 -26.83 -0.65 -14.32
CA THR A 65 -25.59 -0.64 -13.53
C THR A 65 -24.39 -0.41 -14.44
N GLN A 66 -23.65 0.66 -14.20
CA GLN A 66 -22.40 0.97 -14.91
C GLN A 66 -21.23 0.26 -14.24
N PRO A 67 -20.29 -0.34 -14.99
CA PRO A 67 -19.11 -0.96 -14.42
C PRO A 67 -18.14 0.08 -13.84
N ASP A 68 -17.30 -0.38 -12.91
CA ASP A 68 -16.20 0.42 -12.38
C ASP A 68 -15.21 0.82 -13.48
N GLN A 69 -14.84 2.10 -13.49
CA GLN A 69 -13.81 2.62 -14.38
C GLN A 69 -12.46 2.61 -13.65
N THR A 70 -11.49 1.90 -14.21
CA THR A 70 -10.13 1.84 -13.68
C THR A 70 -9.14 2.44 -14.68
N VAL A 71 -8.29 3.35 -14.21
CA VAL A 71 -7.26 4.00 -15.05
C VAL A 71 -6.10 3.06 -15.31
N TRP A 72 -5.67 2.34 -14.30
CA TRP A 72 -4.66 1.30 -14.37
C TRP A 72 -5.31 -0.05 -14.12
N PRO A 73 -4.98 -1.11 -14.87
CA PRO A 73 -5.63 -2.42 -14.72
C PRO A 73 -5.14 -3.18 -13.50
N VAL A 74 -5.31 -2.57 -12.32
CA VAL A 74 -4.90 -3.14 -11.02
C VAL A 74 -6.09 -3.66 -10.24
N LYS A 75 -5.84 -4.74 -9.50
CA LYS A 75 -6.71 -5.32 -8.49
C LYS A 75 -6.06 -5.10 -7.12
N TYR A 76 -6.77 -4.47 -6.21
CA TYR A 76 -6.39 -4.40 -4.81
C TYR A 76 -6.56 -5.77 -4.16
N GLN A 77 -5.55 -6.19 -3.37
CA GLN A 77 -5.59 -7.44 -2.64
C GLN A 77 -4.91 -7.33 -1.28
N ARG A 78 -5.51 -7.94 -0.26
CA ARG A 78 -4.88 -8.28 1.02
C ARG A 78 -4.63 -9.78 1.04
N MET A 79 -3.60 -10.22 1.79
CA MET A 79 -3.27 -11.64 1.87
C MET A 79 -3.50 -12.17 3.30
N PHE A 80 -2.63 -11.89 4.24
CA PHE A 80 -2.71 -12.42 5.60
C PHE A 80 -3.11 -11.36 6.61
N ASP A 81 -4.04 -11.68 7.49
CA ASP A 81 -4.33 -10.87 8.68
C ASP A 81 -3.42 -11.31 9.84
N MET A 82 -2.63 -10.37 10.38
CA MET A 82 -1.62 -10.68 11.41
C MET A 82 -2.22 -11.24 12.71
N THR A 83 -3.51 -11.06 12.93
CA THR A 83 -4.22 -11.58 14.11
C THR A 83 -4.94 -12.89 13.81
N ASN A 84 -5.79 -12.88 12.77
CA ASN A 84 -6.67 -14.01 12.48
C ASN A 84 -5.91 -15.20 11.87
N ASP A 85 -4.85 -14.94 11.08
CA ASP A 85 -4.06 -15.96 10.40
C ASP A 85 -2.77 -16.30 11.15
N SER A 86 -2.62 -15.85 12.40
CA SER A 86 -1.40 -16.05 13.20
C SER A 86 -0.98 -17.52 13.36
N HIS A 87 -1.94 -18.44 13.29
CA HIS A 87 -1.71 -19.88 13.34
C HIS A 87 -0.98 -20.45 12.12
N LEU A 88 -0.90 -19.69 11.00
CA LEU A 88 -0.17 -20.03 9.78
C LEU A 88 1.28 -19.53 9.80
N PHE A 89 1.68 -18.75 10.81
CA PHE A 89 2.96 -18.06 10.85
C PHE A 89 4.01 -18.89 11.54
N LEU A 90 5.10 -19.16 10.84
CA LEU A 90 6.21 -20.00 11.27
C LEU A 90 7.40 -19.12 11.68
N LYS A 91 8.08 -19.45 12.77
CA LYS A 91 9.31 -18.80 13.19
C LYS A 91 10.53 -19.54 12.66
N ALA A 92 11.64 -18.82 12.47
CA ALA A 92 12.91 -19.44 12.05
C ALA A 92 13.31 -20.62 12.95
N THR A 93 13.20 -20.45 14.27
CA THR A 93 13.54 -21.49 15.26
C THR A 93 12.67 -22.75 15.13
N GLU A 94 11.40 -22.58 14.80
CA GLU A 94 10.46 -23.69 14.58
C GLU A 94 10.82 -24.46 13.30
N LEU A 95 11.14 -23.73 12.22
CA LEU A 95 11.58 -24.31 10.94
C LEU A 95 12.90 -25.06 11.12
N GLU A 96 13.88 -24.50 11.82
CA GLU A 96 15.17 -25.16 12.13
C GLU A 96 14.97 -26.45 12.93
N GLN A 97 14.18 -26.39 14.01
CA GLN A 97 13.87 -27.57 14.84
C GLN A 97 13.14 -28.66 14.06
N GLN A 98 12.33 -28.30 13.09
CA GLN A 98 11.63 -29.21 12.21
C GLN A 98 12.50 -29.75 11.08
N GLY A 99 13.77 -29.32 10.97
CA GLY A 99 14.71 -29.79 9.97
C GLY A 99 14.50 -29.19 8.55
N TRP A 100 13.98 -27.96 8.48
CA TRP A 100 13.96 -27.18 7.22
C TRP A 100 15.36 -26.63 6.93
N ALA A 101 15.72 -26.60 5.65
CA ALA A 101 16.97 -26.01 5.18
C ALA A 101 16.74 -24.61 4.63
N ARG A 102 17.71 -23.71 4.82
CA ARG A 102 17.72 -22.39 4.18
C ARG A 102 17.87 -22.53 2.68
N ALA A 103 17.05 -21.78 1.93
CA ALA A 103 17.05 -21.75 0.48
C ALA A 103 17.26 -20.30 -0.01
N PRO A 104 17.60 -20.08 -1.29
CA PRO A 104 17.72 -18.76 -1.89
C PRO A 104 16.46 -17.91 -1.68
N LEU A 105 16.59 -16.59 -1.84
CA LEU A 105 15.49 -15.63 -1.69
C LEU A 105 14.86 -15.59 -0.28
N ASN A 106 15.66 -15.89 0.75
CA ASN A 106 15.23 -15.96 2.15
C ASN A 106 14.10 -16.96 2.39
N ARG A 107 14.08 -18.05 1.64
CA ARG A 107 13.10 -19.14 1.78
C ARG A 107 13.64 -20.25 2.67
N TRP A 108 12.75 -21.16 3.01
CA TRP A 108 13.06 -22.45 3.63
C TRP A 108 12.48 -23.55 2.77
N GLU A 109 13.16 -24.68 2.73
CA GLU A 109 12.70 -25.86 2.00
C GLU A 109 12.83 -27.13 2.80
N LYS A 110 11.88 -28.06 2.60
CA LYS A 110 11.89 -29.39 3.17
C LYS A 110 11.03 -30.32 2.33
N ALA A 111 11.62 -31.43 1.85
CA ALA A 111 10.91 -32.47 1.09
C ALA A 111 10.02 -31.92 -0.06
N GLY A 112 10.49 -30.90 -0.77
CA GLY A 112 9.76 -30.26 -1.87
C GLY A 112 8.75 -29.18 -1.46
N ALA A 113 8.47 -29.02 -0.17
CA ALA A 113 7.68 -27.92 0.33
C ALA A 113 8.57 -26.68 0.56
N GLN A 114 7.99 -25.49 0.37
CA GLN A 114 8.68 -24.23 0.59
C GLN A 114 7.90 -23.34 1.57
N ALA A 115 8.64 -22.64 2.43
CA ALA A 115 8.13 -21.54 3.22
C ALA A 115 8.79 -20.24 2.77
N VAL A 116 7.99 -19.22 2.51
CA VAL A 116 8.40 -17.90 2.02
C VAL A 116 8.32 -16.85 3.13
N PRO A 117 9.15 -15.79 3.09
CA PRO A 117 9.09 -14.74 4.10
C PRO A 117 7.72 -14.05 4.14
N LEU A 118 7.23 -13.71 5.33
CA LEU A 118 6.05 -12.89 5.53
C LEU A 118 6.47 -11.43 5.65
N TYR A 119 6.19 -10.65 4.61
CA TYR A 119 6.52 -9.23 4.56
C TYR A 119 5.53 -8.38 5.37
N GLU A 120 6.09 -7.49 6.17
CA GLU A 120 5.36 -6.47 6.92
C GLU A 120 5.75 -5.08 6.42
N GLY A 121 4.89 -4.08 6.64
CA GLY A 121 5.18 -2.69 6.28
C GLY A 121 6.50 -2.14 6.83
N LYS A 122 6.99 -2.68 7.97
CA LYS A 122 8.29 -2.31 8.56
C LYS A 122 9.47 -2.61 7.65
N MET A 123 9.37 -3.66 6.81
CA MET A 123 10.44 -4.15 5.94
C MET A 123 10.62 -3.33 4.67
N VAL A 124 9.64 -2.49 4.32
CA VAL A 124 9.55 -1.82 3.03
C VAL A 124 9.69 -0.31 3.18
N GLN A 125 10.39 0.34 2.25
CA GLN A 125 10.39 1.77 2.04
C GLN A 125 10.13 2.09 0.56
N MET A 126 10.01 3.37 0.22
CA MET A 126 9.72 3.80 -1.14
C MET A 126 10.78 3.27 -2.11
N PHE A 127 10.35 2.50 -3.11
CA PHE A 127 11.17 1.77 -4.09
C PHE A 127 12.07 0.66 -3.51
N ASP A 128 11.98 0.37 -2.22
CA ASP A 128 12.91 -0.52 -1.54
C ASP A 128 12.16 -1.56 -0.69
N HIS A 129 12.14 -2.80 -1.16
CA HIS A 129 11.60 -3.94 -0.42
C HIS A 129 12.60 -4.54 0.58
N ARG A 130 13.85 -4.09 0.57
CA ARG A 130 14.92 -4.51 1.49
C ARG A 130 15.30 -3.40 2.48
N ALA A 131 14.30 -2.66 2.97
CA ALA A 131 14.57 -1.48 3.78
C ALA A 131 15.01 -1.81 5.20
N ALA A 132 14.45 -2.83 5.81
CA ALA A 132 14.73 -3.15 7.22
C ALA A 132 14.43 -4.60 7.58
N ASP A 133 15.13 -5.13 8.57
CA ASP A 133 14.79 -6.34 9.30
C ASP A 133 13.66 -6.08 10.29
N VAL A 134 12.96 -7.13 10.69
CA VAL A 134 12.00 -7.13 11.80
C VAL A 134 12.63 -7.79 13.00
N VAL A 135 12.94 -7.00 14.03
CA VAL A 135 13.62 -7.47 15.24
C VAL A 135 12.64 -7.62 16.40
N VAL A 136 12.58 -8.82 16.97
CA VAL A 136 11.79 -9.13 18.15
C VAL A 136 12.64 -8.95 19.40
N ASN A 137 12.12 -8.20 20.38
CA ASN A 137 12.78 -8.10 21.67
C ASN A 137 12.49 -9.34 22.52
N VAL A 138 13.43 -10.27 22.54
CA VAL A 138 13.29 -11.53 23.31
C VAL A 138 13.22 -11.29 24.83
N GLY A 139 13.76 -10.18 25.33
CA GLY A 139 13.67 -9.79 26.74
C GLY A 139 12.34 -9.14 27.13
N ASN A 140 11.52 -8.73 26.16
CA ASN A 140 10.20 -8.15 26.39
C ASN A 140 9.26 -8.45 25.22
N LEU A 141 8.65 -9.63 25.26
CA LEU A 141 7.72 -10.09 24.22
C LEU A 141 6.40 -9.29 24.13
N LYS A 142 6.11 -8.45 25.14
CA LYS A 142 4.97 -7.52 25.08
C LYS A 142 5.27 -6.29 24.23
N ARG A 143 6.54 -6.01 23.94
CA ARG A 143 6.94 -4.94 23.02
C ARG A 143 6.77 -5.43 21.59
N ALA A 144 6.04 -4.66 20.78
CA ALA A 144 5.91 -4.95 19.36
C ALA A 144 7.30 -5.03 18.67
N ALA A 145 7.45 -5.95 17.73
CA ALA A 145 8.66 -6.06 16.93
C ALA A 145 8.99 -4.73 16.23
N GLN A 146 10.26 -4.37 16.22
CA GLN A 146 10.78 -3.11 15.68
C GLN A 146 11.45 -3.33 14.33
N GLN A 147 11.56 -2.27 13.54
CA GLN A 147 12.37 -2.27 12.32
C GLN A 147 13.83 -1.92 12.67
N GLU A 148 14.77 -2.62 12.02
CA GLU A 148 16.19 -2.28 12.02
C GLU A 148 16.62 -2.08 10.56
N ALA A 149 16.95 -0.83 10.21
CA ALA A 149 17.24 -0.45 8.84
C ALA A 149 18.51 -1.15 8.32
N LEU A 150 18.43 -1.72 7.11
CA LEU A 150 19.61 -2.25 6.43
C LEU A 150 20.50 -1.11 5.94
N SER A 151 21.78 -1.23 6.23
CA SER A 151 22.80 -0.30 5.74
C SER A 151 23.00 -0.42 4.22
N GLN A 152 23.60 0.58 3.60
CA GLN A 152 23.94 0.52 2.16
C GLN A 152 24.92 -0.60 1.84
N VAL A 153 25.82 -0.92 2.78
CA VAL A 153 26.78 -2.02 2.62
C VAL A 153 26.08 -3.37 2.59
N GLU A 154 25.11 -3.59 3.49
CA GLU A 154 24.29 -4.81 3.46
C GLU A 154 23.45 -4.91 2.18
N LYS A 155 22.84 -3.80 1.74
CA LYS A 155 22.05 -3.75 0.50
C LYS A 155 22.89 -3.97 -0.77
N ALA A 156 24.20 -3.71 -0.72
CA ALA A 156 25.10 -3.99 -1.84
C ALA A 156 25.24 -5.49 -2.11
N SER A 157 25.01 -6.35 -1.11
CA SER A 157 24.94 -7.79 -1.33
C SER A 157 23.59 -8.18 -1.95
N PRO A 158 23.55 -8.80 -3.12
CA PRO A 158 22.31 -9.24 -3.76
C PRO A 158 21.59 -10.34 -2.95
N GLU A 159 22.32 -11.06 -2.10
CA GLU A 159 21.80 -12.17 -1.28
C GLU A 159 21.30 -11.73 0.09
N ARG A 160 21.52 -10.47 0.47
CA ARG A 160 21.05 -9.92 1.76
C ARG A 160 19.59 -9.50 1.64
N TYR A 161 18.70 -10.39 2.02
CA TYR A 161 17.26 -10.10 2.16
C TYR A 161 16.93 -9.63 3.58
N PRO A 162 15.86 -8.86 3.76
CA PRO A 162 15.42 -8.46 5.10
C PRO A 162 14.94 -9.68 5.88
N ALA A 163 15.32 -9.78 7.14
CA ALA A 163 14.86 -10.82 8.04
C ALA A 163 13.41 -10.53 8.48
N PRO A 164 12.43 -11.37 8.10
CA PRO A 164 11.06 -11.21 8.58
C PRO A 164 10.93 -11.75 10.00
N GLN A 165 9.86 -11.38 10.68
CA GLN A 165 9.48 -12.00 11.95
C GLN A 165 8.98 -13.44 11.76
N TYR A 166 8.29 -13.69 10.62
CA TYR A 166 7.62 -14.95 10.31
C TYR A 166 7.83 -15.37 8.84
N TRP A 167 7.61 -16.64 8.62
CA TRP A 167 7.46 -17.26 7.30
C TRP A 167 6.07 -17.89 7.20
N VAL A 168 5.61 -18.14 5.98
CA VAL A 168 4.35 -18.84 5.67
C VAL A 168 4.60 -19.87 4.59
N MET A 169 3.78 -20.91 4.56
CA MET A 169 3.87 -21.91 3.49
C MET A 169 3.55 -21.27 2.14
N GLU A 170 4.35 -21.54 1.11
CA GLU A 170 4.16 -20.99 -0.24
C GLU A 170 2.80 -21.38 -0.83
N GLU A 171 2.31 -22.58 -0.53
CA GLU A 171 0.99 -23.03 -0.96
C GLU A 171 -0.16 -22.14 -0.46
N GLY A 172 0.00 -21.46 0.68
CA GLY A 172 -0.94 -20.47 1.19
C GLY A 172 -0.88 -19.11 0.47
N VAL A 173 0.23 -18.82 -0.23
CA VAL A 173 0.43 -17.58 -0.99
C VAL A 173 -0.13 -17.69 -2.41
N ARG A 174 0.13 -18.80 -3.10
CA ARG A 174 -0.21 -19.03 -4.51
C ARG A 174 -1.67 -18.76 -4.89
N PRO A 175 -2.69 -19.14 -4.09
CA PRO A 175 -4.09 -18.86 -4.45
C PRO A 175 -4.42 -17.37 -4.55
N THR A 176 -3.65 -16.52 -3.85
CA THR A 176 -3.84 -15.07 -3.87
C THR A 176 -3.01 -14.41 -4.96
N TRP A 177 -1.82 -14.95 -5.22
CA TRP A 177 -0.85 -14.35 -6.13
C TRP A 177 0.09 -15.39 -6.72
N GLU A 178 0.00 -15.60 -8.04
CA GLU A 178 0.83 -16.55 -8.81
C GLU A 178 2.07 -15.90 -9.44
N GLY A 179 2.10 -14.57 -9.57
CA GLY A 179 3.22 -13.85 -10.18
C GLY A 179 4.48 -13.84 -9.32
N GLU A 180 5.63 -13.57 -9.94
CA GLU A 180 6.94 -13.54 -9.26
C GLU A 180 7.13 -12.29 -8.39
N TRP A 181 6.46 -11.20 -8.69
CA TRP A 181 6.54 -9.93 -7.98
C TRP A 181 5.28 -9.07 -8.19
N CYS A 182 5.04 -8.14 -7.30
CA CYS A 182 3.96 -7.16 -7.45
C CYS A 182 4.32 -5.82 -6.82
N ILE A 183 3.50 -4.79 -7.12
CA ILE A 183 3.51 -3.54 -6.36
C ILE A 183 2.79 -3.79 -5.04
N ALA A 184 3.42 -3.38 -3.93
CA ALA A 184 2.77 -3.33 -2.63
C ALA A 184 3.02 -1.98 -1.97
N TYR A 185 2.09 -1.53 -1.12
CA TYR A 185 2.22 -0.29 -0.38
C TYR A 185 1.89 -0.49 1.10
N LYS A 186 2.44 0.37 1.96
CA LYS A 186 2.14 0.35 3.40
C LYS A 186 0.70 0.77 3.63
N SER A 187 -0.09 -0.12 4.25
CA SER A 187 -1.42 0.21 4.75
C SER A 187 -1.37 1.00 6.06
N VAL A 188 -0.34 0.77 6.88
CA VAL A 188 -0.12 1.51 8.13
C VAL A 188 0.82 2.69 7.85
N THR A 189 0.26 3.90 7.86
CA THR A 189 0.95 5.16 7.60
C THR A 189 0.22 6.31 8.28
N ALA A 190 0.82 7.50 8.29
CA ALA A 190 0.19 8.69 8.85
C ALA A 190 0.45 9.91 7.97
N PRO A 191 -0.45 10.91 7.96
CA PRO A 191 -0.24 12.16 7.22
C PRO A 191 0.91 13.00 7.78
N SER A 192 1.36 12.71 9.01
CA SER A 192 2.52 13.35 9.65
C SER A 192 3.86 12.71 9.24
N ASN A 193 3.86 11.55 8.61
CA ASN A 193 5.07 10.93 8.11
C ASN A 193 5.70 11.76 6.99
N MET A 194 7.01 11.62 6.76
CA MET A 194 7.69 12.25 5.63
C MET A 194 6.99 11.91 4.31
N ARG A 195 6.54 10.66 4.14
CA ARG A 195 5.72 10.18 3.03
C ARG A 195 4.52 9.42 3.55
N THR A 196 3.35 9.71 3.01
CA THR A 196 2.10 9.02 3.34
C THR A 196 1.94 7.77 2.47
N MET A 197 2.18 7.89 1.15
CA MET A 197 2.27 6.74 0.27
C MET A 197 3.71 6.21 0.24
N ILE A 198 3.88 4.97 0.67
CA ILE A 198 5.16 4.25 0.62
C ILE A 198 4.90 2.94 -0.09
N ALA A 199 5.37 2.85 -1.33
CA ALA A 199 5.17 1.71 -2.20
C ALA A 199 6.51 1.20 -2.77
N ALA A 200 6.58 -0.10 -3.02
CA ALA A 200 7.71 -0.76 -3.65
C ALA A 200 7.24 -1.99 -4.46
N ILE A 201 8.11 -2.50 -5.32
CA ILE A 201 7.97 -3.83 -5.88
C ILE A 201 8.46 -4.82 -4.81
N VAL A 202 7.65 -5.82 -4.49
CA VAL A 202 8.00 -6.91 -3.59
C VAL A 202 8.08 -8.23 -4.36
N PRO A 203 9.02 -9.13 -4.04
CA PRO A 203 9.07 -10.47 -4.64
C PRO A 203 7.88 -11.30 -4.16
N GLN A 204 7.65 -12.46 -4.78
CA GLN A 204 6.64 -13.39 -4.31
C GLN A 204 6.96 -13.83 -2.87
N CYS A 205 6.05 -13.47 -1.96
CA CYS A 205 6.18 -13.66 -0.52
C CYS A 205 4.79 -13.66 0.14
N GLY A 206 4.72 -14.03 1.41
CA GLY A 206 3.56 -13.69 2.22
C GLY A 206 3.49 -12.18 2.46
N VAL A 207 2.30 -11.61 2.49
CA VAL A 207 2.09 -10.17 2.75
C VAL A 207 1.10 -10.00 3.88
N GLY A 208 1.58 -9.48 5.02
CA GLY A 208 0.74 -9.17 6.19
C GLY A 208 -0.11 -7.91 5.97
N ASN A 209 -1.19 -7.77 6.72
CA ASN A 209 -2.19 -6.70 6.57
C ASN A 209 -1.68 -5.27 6.85
N SER A 210 -0.44 -5.11 7.34
CA SER A 210 0.23 -3.81 7.38
C SER A 210 0.66 -3.30 6.00
N MET A 211 0.47 -4.13 4.96
CA MET A 211 0.67 -3.83 3.55
C MET A 211 -0.55 -4.24 2.72
N ALA A 212 -0.65 -3.68 1.54
CA ALA A 212 -1.64 -4.04 0.53
C ALA A 212 -0.96 -4.19 -0.84
N MET A 213 -1.48 -5.10 -1.65
CA MET A 213 -0.95 -5.41 -2.98
C MET A 213 -1.80 -4.79 -4.08
N LEU A 214 -1.15 -4.40 -5.16
CA LEU A 214 -1.75 -3.98 -6.42
C LEU A 214 -1.35 -5.01 -7.48
N LEU A 215 -2.16 -6.03 -7.63
CA LEU A 215 -1.97 -7.11 -8.61
C LEU A 215 -2.55 -6.70 -9.97
N PRO A 216 -2.11 -7.30 -11.08
CA PRO A 216 -2.79 -7.11 -12.37
C PRO A 216 -4.23 -7.63 -12.28
N LYS A 217 -5.15 -6.97 -12.99
CA LYS A 217 -6.48 -7.53 -13.24
C LYS A 217 -6.36 -8.74 -14.17
N PRO A 218 -7.32 -9.70 -14.10
CA PRO A 218 -7.35 -10.84 -15.02
C PRO A 218 -7.24 -10.41 -16.49
N GLY A 219 -6.36 -11.06 -17.24
CA GLY A 219 -6.07 -10.75 -18.64
C GLY A 219 -5.07 -9.61 -18.86
N HIS A 220 -4.48 -9.06 -17.79
CA HIS A 220 -3.45 -8.01 -17.86
C HIS A 220 -2.10 -8.43 -17.30
N GLU A 221 -1.91 -9.72 -16.99
CA GLU A 221 -0.71 -10.27 -16.37
C GLU A 221 0.54 -10.04 -17.25
N ASP A 222 0.45 -10.33 -18.54
CA ASP A 222 1.55 -10.13 -19.51
C ASP A 222 1.93 -8.66 -19.73
N SER A 223 0.98 -7.76 -19.53
CA SER A 223 1.20 -6.31 -19.68
C SER A 223 1.72 -5.66 -18.39
N TYR A 224 1.51 -6.30 -17.24
CA TYR A 224 1.88 -5.77 -15.91
C TYR A 224 3.34 -5.31 -15.84
N PRO A 225 4.35 -6.06 -16.29
CA PRO A 225 5.74 -5.61 -16.23
C PRO A 225 6.01 -4.32 -16.97
N ARG A 226 5.26 -4.02 -18.04
CA ARG A 226 5.47 -2.84 -18.87
C ARG A 226 5.01 -1.55 -18.20
N TRP A 227 3.94 -1.60 -17.42
CA TRP A 227 3.35 -0.40 -16.83
C TRP A 227 3.48 -0.31 -15.29
N ALA A 228 3.82 -1.40 -14.61
CA ALA A 228 3.95 -1.40 -13.14
C ALA A 228 4.96 -0.38 -12.64
N ALA A 229 6.12 -0.23 -13.32
CA ALA A 229 7.12 0.76 -12.96
C ALA A 229 6.61 2.20 -13.10
N LEU A 230 5.79 2.48 -14.13
CA LEU A 230 5.16 3.78 -14.34
C LEU A 230 4.12 4.07 -13.25
N LEU A 231 3.29 3.08 -12.90
CA LEU A 231 2.34 3.22 -11.79
C LEU A 231 3.08 3.44 -10.47
N LEU A 232 4.14 2.66 -10.19
CA LEU A 232 4.94 2.82 -8.97
C LEU A 232 5.55 4.22 -8.89
N ALA A 233 6.10 4.74 -10.00
CA ALA A 233 6.63 6.10 -10.07
C ALA A 233 5.54 7.15 -9.79
N ASN A 234 4.33 6.96 -10.35
CA ASN A 234 3.19 7.82 -10.09
C ASN A 234 2.80 7.83 -8.61
N LEU A 235 2.59 6.64 -8.00
CA LEU A 235 2.28 6.48 -6.58
C LEU A 235 3.34 7.09 -5.67
N SER A 236 4.61 7.03 -6.08
CA SER A 236 5.75 7.55 -5.33
C SER A 236 6.04 9.02 -5.58
N SER A 237 5.30 9.69 -6.49
CA SER A 237 5.50 11.10 -6.79
C SER A 237 5.09 12.00 -5.61
N MET A 238 5.72 13.17 -5.51
CA MET A 238 5.37 14.17 -4.48
C MET A 238 3.95 14.72 -4.69
N ALA A 239 3.51 14.86 -5.94
CA ALA A 239 2.18 15.35 -6.26
C ALA A 239 1.09 14.38 -5.82
N PHE A 240 1.30 13.07 -6.05
CA PHE A 240 0.39 12.02 -5.59
C PHE A 240 0.32 11.99 -4.06
N ASP A 241 1.49 11.96 -3.38
CA ASP A 241 1.57 11.95 -1.92
C ASP A 241 0.91 13.17 -1.29
N PHE A 242 1.11 14.36 -1.88
CA PHE A 242 0.48 15.60 -1.43
C PHE A 242 -1.06 15.51 -1.51
N ALA A 243 -1.61 15.11 -2.66
CA ALA A 243 -3.05 15.00 -2.85
C ALA A 243 -3.67 13.91 -1.96
N LEU A 244 -2.99 12.75 -1.82
CA LEU A 244 -3.42 11.65 -0.98
C LEU A 244 -3.46 12.05 0.50
N ARG A 245 -2.47 12.79 0.97
CA ARG A 245 -2.33 13.26 2.36
C ARG A 245 -3.53 14.09 2.82
N GLN A 246 -4.17 14.82 1.92
CA GLN A 246 -5.37 15.61 2.23
C GLN A 246 -6.60 14.74 2.55
N LYS A 247 -6.55 13.44 2.27
CA LYS A 247 -7.64 12.49 2.51
C LYS A 247 -7.41 11.58 3.72
N VAL A 248 -6.17 11.45 4.17
CA VAL A 248 -5.80 10.53 5.26
C VAL A 248 -5.99 11.23 6.59
N GLN A 249 -6.91 10.72 7.42
CA GLN A 249 -7.23 11.31 8.73
C GLN A 249 -6.67 10.52 9.90
N GLY A 250 -6.20 9.28 9.67
CA GLY A 250 -5.72 8.36 10.71
C GLY A 250 -4.38 7.72 10.35
N GLN A 251 -4.16 6.54 10.92
CA GLN A 251 -2.93 5.76 10.72
C GLN A 251 -3.07 4.64 9.67
N ASN A 252 -4.20 4.59 8.97
CA ASN A 252 -4.47 3.56 7.97
C ASN A 252 -4.78 4.18 6.61
N LEU A 253 -4.01 3.76 5.62
CA LEU A 253 -4.24 4.06 4.22
C LEU A 253 -5.09 2.94 3.62
N ASN A 254 -6.39 3.05 3.84
CA ASN A 254 -7.37 2.09 3.33
C ASN A 254 -7.58 2.23 1.83
N TRP A 255 -8.03 1.15 1.20
CA TRP A 255 -8.25 1.12 -0.25
C TRP A 255 -9.18 2.23 -0.74
N PHE A 256 -10.30 2.47 -0.05
CA PHE A 256 -11.28 3.51 -0.44
C PHE A 256 -10.68 4.93 -0.50
N ILE A 257 -9.49 5.15 0.11
CA ILE A 257 -8.74 6.42 0.00
C ILE A 257 -7.85 6.37 -1.25
N VAL A 258 -7.14 5.26 -1.46
CA VAL A 258 -6.17 5.09 -2.56
C VAL A 258 -6.88 5.02 -3.91
N GLU A 259 -8.00 4.31 -4.02
CA GLU A 259 -8.76 4.20 -5.26
C GLU A 259 -9.27 5.55 -5.79
N GLN A 260 -9.50 6.50 -4.89
CA GLN A 260 -9.92 7.86 -5.23
C GLN A 260 -8.75 8.86 -5.33
N ALA A 261 -7.50 8.40 -5.34
CA ALA A 261 -6.37 9.28 -5.57
C ALA A 261 -6.22 9.59 -7.06
N ALA A 262 -5.88 10.84 -7.36
CA ALA A 262 -5.63 11.28 -8.74
C ALA A 262 -4.36 10.63 -9.29
N VAL A 263 -4.44 10.01 -10.45
CA VAL A 263 -3.34 9.29 -11.10
C VAL A 263 -3.15 9.77 -12.54
N ILE A 264 -1.91 9.76 -13.01
CA ILE A 264 -1.60 9.94 -14.42
C ILE A 264 -2.08 8.70 -15.16
N ALA A 265 -2.92 8.88 -16.17
CA ALA A 265 -3.35 7.78 -17.03
C ALA A 265 -2.19 7.30 -17.91
N PRO A 266 -2.08 5.99 -18.20
CA PRO A 266 -1.18 5.52 -19.26
C PRO A 266 -1.67 6.07 -20.62
N GLU A 267 -0.73 6.51 -21.44
CA GLU A 267 -1.00 6.91 -22.81
C GLU A 267 -1.14 5.68 -23.72
#